data_a3d6b7a05c046b6294747c0a0f2667b3
#
_entry.id   a3d6b7a05c046b6294747c0a0f2667b3
#
_cell.length_a   1.000
_cell.length_b   1.000
_cell.length_c   1.000
_cell.angle_alpha   90.00
_cell.angle_beta   90.00
_cell.angle_gamma   90.00
#
_symmetry.space_group_name_H-M   'P 1'
#
loop_
_entity.id
_entity.type
_entity.pdbx_description
1 polymer ?
#
loop_
_entity_poly.entity_id
_entity_poly.type
_entity_poly.pdbx_seq_one_letter_code
_entity_poly.pdbx_strand_id
1 'polypeptide(L)'
;MSFILLLAFSGPVLVAQEDERLVGSWRGGLEVGGGASLTIVFNISQDADGAFTGTMDSPDQGAIGIPLTSVTIEGSSVTVSIQVIQGTYTGTLSDEGDQLSGTWSQGPASLALTLVKGDPSPPPERPQEPNPPYPYSIEEVTFTNTEAGIDLAGTLTIPDGLGPFPGVVLVSGSGPQDRDESLMGHKPFLVLADHLSRRGIAVLRFDDRGVGSSGGEFQTATSEDFTEDALAGVSYLEGQDRVAATQVGIVGHSEGGLIAPLAAIRSEKVAYIVMLAGPGVPGIDILVAQGQLIGLAAGAPEAVIEMNSRVQRALADIAKEEPDEQKAGPIMRSAMREEIALLPPAIMEAIPESQIGDAAINTTVNQFNSPWFRFFLHYDPRPILEQISVPVLAIFGEKDLQVPHELNVPEIEAAFQRGNNEATTVRVLPGLNHLFQQAESGAPSEYQQIEETFNQSALELVSSWILKQFTSPKLDTLS
;
A
#
# COMPACT_ATOMS: atom_id res chain seq x y z
N MET A 1 27.92 -41.45 72.87
CA MET A 1 27.73 -41.50 71.42
C MET A 1 26.47 -40.74 71.15
N SER A 2 26.60 -39.46 70.77
CA SER A 2 25.48 -38.56 70.47
C SER A 2 25.23 -38.55 69.01
N PHE A 3 24.03 -38.82 68.55
CA PHE A 3 23.54 -38.68 67.21
C PHE A 3 23.04 -37.19 67.02
N ILE A 4 23.66 -36.42 66.14
CA ILE A 4 23.19 -35.13 65.74
C ILE A 4 22.29 -35.30 64.51
N LEU A 5 21.00 -34.98 64.67
CA LEU A 5 19.99 -34.97 63.61
C LEU A 5 20.08 -33.65 62.92
N LEU A 6 20.59 -33.59 61.65
CA LEU A 6 20.50 -32.47 60.83
C LEU A 6 19.09 -32.37 60.16
N LEU A 7 18.28 -31.42 60.61
CA LEU A 7 17.05 -31.04 59.93
C LEU A 7 17.39 -30.10 58.76
N ALA A 8 17.27 -30.60 57.53
CA ALA A 8 17.29 -29.78 56.35
C ALA A 8 15.96 -29.04 56.23
N PHE A 9 15.96 -27.74 56.43
CA PHE A 9 14.86 -26.87 56.04
C PHE A 9 14.91 -26.67 54.53
N SER A 10 14.09 -27.40 53.79
CA SER A 10 13.72 -27.03 52.42
C SER A 10 12.64 -25.92 52.52
N GLY A 11 13.05 -24.65 52.40
CA GLY A 11 12.09 -23.57 52.17
C GLY A 11 11.39 -23.79 50.84
N PRO A 12 10.11 -23.40 50.71
CA PRO A 12 9.44 -23.46 49.41
C PRO A 12 10.16 -22.51 48.46
N VAL A 13 10.59 -23.03 47.34
CA VAL A 13 10.93 -22.22 46.18
C VAL A 13 9.62 -21.57 45.77
N LEU A 14 9.46 -20.27 46.01
CA LEU A 14 8.42 -19.47 45.41
C LEU A 14 8.72 -19.50 43.90
N VAL A 15 8.09 -20.36 43.16
CA VAL A 15 7.90 -20.20 41.72
C VAL A 15 7.02 -18.95 41.62
N ALA A 16 7.58 -17.87 41.08
CA ALA A 16 6.80 -16.69 40.77
C ALA A 16 5.65 -17.18 39.86
N GLN A 17 4.43 -17.05 40.34
CA GLN A 17 3.23 -17.37 39.55
C GLN A 17 3.20 -16.29 38.44
N GLU A 18 3.54 -16.68 37.24
CA GLU A 18 3.47 -15.76 36.11
C GLU A 18 2.02 -15.26 35.96
N ASP A 19 1.86 -14.03 35.60
CA ASP A 19 0.57 -13.35 35.66
C ASP A 19 -0.34 -13.82 34.50
N GLU A 20 -1.24 -14.78 34.80
CA GLU A 20 -2.21 -15.35 33.85
C GLU A 20 -3.07 -14.28 33.15
N ARG A 21 -3.14 -13.05 33.68
CA ARG A 21 -3.85 -11.95 33.05
C ARG A 21 -3.27 -11.60 31.68
N LEU A 22 -2.01 -11.96 31.40
CA LEU A 22 -1.40 -11.72 30.09
C LEU A 22 -1.90 -12.67 28.98
N VAL A 23 -2.42 -13.85 29.36
CA VAL A 23 -2.94 -14.83 28.38
C VAL A 23 -4.20 -14.28 27.69
N GLY A 24 -4.23 -14.39 26.38
CA GLY A 24 -5.35 -13.96 25.54
C GLY A 24 -4.90 -13.22 24.28
N SER A 25 -5.85 -12.66 23.56
CA SER A 25 -5.61 -11.82 22.40
C SER A 25 -5.57 -10.34 22.82
N TRP A 26 -4.59 -9.61 22.31
CA TRP A 26 -4.33 -8.20 22.60
C TRP A 26 -4.28 -7.44 21.30
N ARG A 27 -5.15 -6.45 21.09
CA ARG A 27 -5.26 -5.71 19.84
C ARG A 27 -5.08 -4.21 20.03
N GLY A 28 -4.36 -3.56 19.10
CA GLY A 28 -4.22 -2.10 19.05
C GLY A 28 -3.83 -1.59 17.69
N GLY A 29 -4.02 -0.31 17.47
CA GLY A 29 -3.56 0.41 16.27
C GLY A 29 -2.17 0.99 16.47
N LEU A 30 -1.26 0.72 15.56
CA LEU A 30 0.07 1.29 15.49
C LEU A 30 0.08 2.41 14.44
N GLU A 31 0.19 3.65 14.88
CA GLU A 31 0.22 4.82 13.99
C GLU A 31 1.58 4.91 13.28
N VAL A 32 1.61 4.58 11.98
CA VAL A 32 2.86 4.48 11.18
C VAL A 32 3.18 5.74 10.38
N GLY A 33 2.42 6.81 10.58
CA GLY A 33 2.59 8.07 9.86
C GLY A 33 1.66 8.21 8.66
N GLY A 34 1.50 9.44 8.15
CA GLY A 34 0.61 9.71 7.01
C GLY A 34 -0.88 9.48 7.29
N GLY A 35 -1.27 9.33 8.57
CA GLY A 35 -2.66 9.00 8.94
C GLY A 35 -2.98 7.51 8.84
N ALA A 36 -2.02 6.66 8.50
CA ALA A 36 -2.20 5.22 8.46
C ALA A 36 -1.97 4.59 9.83
N SER A 37 -2.87 3.69 10.22
CA SER A 37 -2.77 2.88 11.43
C SER A 37 -2.71 1.41 11.04
N LEU A 38 -1.71 0.69 11.55
CA LEU A 38 -1.60 -0.76 11.36
C LEU A 38 -2.16 -1.48 12.58
N THR A 39 -3.05 -2.42 12.35
CA THR A 39 -3.53 -3.29 13.42
C THR A 39 -2.44 -4.27 13.83
N ILE A 40 -2.10 -4.27 15.10
CA ILE A 40 -1.21 -5.25 15.73
C ILE A 40 -2.03 -6.11 16.69
N VAL A 41 -1.89 -7.42 16.58
CA VAL A 41 -2.54 -8.37 17.46
C VAL A 41 -1.47 -9.30 18.04
N PHE A 42 -1.39 -9.40 19.37
CA PHE A 42 -0.63 -10.44 20.05
C PHE A 42 -1.58 -11.51 20.56
N ASN A 43 -1.42 -12.75 20.12
CA ASN A 43 -2.12 -13.90 20.65
C ASN A 43 -1.17 -14.62 21.62
N ILE A 44 -1.35 -14.38 22.92
CA ILE A 44 -0.47 -14.88 23.96
C ILE A 44 -1.12 -16.09 24.65
N SER A 45 -0.39 -17.17 24.77
CA SER A 45 -0.76 -18.39 25.48
C SER A 45 0.35 -18.80 26.45
N GLN A 46 0.05 -19.72 27.35
CA GLN A 46 1.00 -20.31 28.29
C GLN A 46 1.19 -21.77 27.94
N ASP A 47 2.42 -22.24 27.88
CA ASP A 47 2.71 -23.65 27.67
C ASP A 47 2.58 -24.50 28.95
N ALA A 48 2.83 -25.81 28.86
CA ALA A 48 2.69 -26.72 29.98
C ALA A 48 3.71 -26.46 31.10
N ASP A 49 4.81 -25.77 30.81
CA ASP A 49 5.87 -25.41 31.76
C ASP A 49 5.65 -24.03 32.39
N GLY A 50 4.57 -23.34 31.96
CA GLY A 50 4.20 -22.00 32.44
C GLY A 50 4.82 -20.86 31.65
N ALA A 51 5.66 -21.12 30.65
CA ALA A 51 6.26 -20.07 29.84
C ALA A 51 5.26 -19.46 28.82
N PHE A 52 5.31 -18.16 28.62
CA PHE A 52 4.48 -17.52 27.63
C PHE A 52 4.99 -17.78 26.21
N THR A 53 4.05 -18.13 25.33
CA THR A 53 4.25 -18.34 23.90
C THR A 53 3.16 -17.61 23.12
N GLY A 54 3.28 -17.53 21.80
CA GLY A 54 2.20 -16.96 21.01
C GLY A 54 2.62 -16.51 19.62
N THR A 55 1.73 -15.75 19.00
CA THR A 55 1.94 -15.17 17.67
C THR A 55 1.59 -13.70 17.66
N MET A 56 2.18 -12.98 16.72
CA MET A 56 1.78 -11.65 16.32
C MET A 56 1.11 -11.72 14.95
N ASP A 57 0.03 -10.97 14.80
CA ASP A 57 -0.60 -10.73 13.51
C ASP A 57 -0.53 -9.22 13.18
N SER A 58 -0.34 -8.90 11.91
CA SER A 58 -0.56 -7.59 11.33
C SER A 58 -1.48 -7.76 10.11
N PRO A 59 -2.79 -7.83 10.33
CA PRO A 59 -3.76 -8.16 9.28
C PRO A 59 -3.70 -7.19 8.09
N ASP A 60 -3.42 -5.91 8.36
CA ASP A 60 -3.36 -4.86 7.35
C ASP A 60 -2.18 -5.04 6.38
N GLN A 61 -1.17 -5.80 6.80
CA GLN A 61 0.00 -6.16 6.01
C GLN A 61 -0.08 -7.62 5.49
N GLY A 62 -1.20 -8.31 5.67
CA GLY A 62 -1.34 -9.74 5.34
C GLY A 62 -0.47 -10.68 6.18
N ALA A 63 0.17 -10.18 7.21
CA ALA A 63 1.10 -10.95 8.05
C ALA A 63 0.35 -11.58 9.23
N ILE A 64 0.20 -12.90 9.22
CA ILE A 64 -0.55 -13.66 10.21
C ILE A 64 0.32 -14.79 10.79
N GLY A 65 0.21 -15.01 12.09
CA GLY A 65 0.87 -16.12 12.76
C GLY A 65 2.39 -15.97 12.92
N ILE A 66 2.93 -14.76 12.93
CA ILE A 66 4.35 -14.49 13.16
C ILE A 66 4.70 -14.95 14.57
N PRO A 67 5.62 -15.91 14.77
CA PRO A 67 5.90 -16.44 16.10
C PRO A 67 6.57 -15.40 17.00
N LEU A 68 6.07 -15.25 18.23
CA LEU A 68 6.74 -14.46 19.26
C LEU A 68 8.01 -15.21 19.69
N THR A 69 9.13 -14.49 19.71
CA THR A 69 10.42 -15.08 20.15
C THR A 69 10.47 -15.22 21.66
N SER A 70 9.95 -14.24 22.38
CA SER A 70 9.81 -14.26 23.83
C SER A 70 8.73 -13.31 24.31
N VAL A 71 8.07 -13.67 25.39
CA VAL A 71 7.16 -12.82 26.15
C VAL A 71 7.57 -12.91 27.61
N THR A 72 7.80 -11.77 28.25
CA THR A 72 8.18 -11.69 29.68
C THR A 72 7.34 -10.64 30.39
N ILE A 73 7.05 -10.92 31.66
CA ILE A 73 6.39 -9.96 32.56
C ILE A 73 7.17 -9.84 33.87
N GLU A 74 7.52 -8.64 34.26
CA GLU A 74 8.15 -8.33 35.55
C GLU A 74 7.31 -7.28 36.30
N GLY A 75 6.54 -7.74 37.27
CA GLY A 75 5.51 -6.90 37.90
C GLY A 75 4.40 -6.56 36.89
N SER A 76 4.27 -5.29 36.50
CA SER A 76 3.37 -4.86 35.43
C SER A 76 4.09 -4.60 34.08
N SER A 77 5.41 -4.68 34.05
CA SER A 77 6.19 -4.44 32.84
C SER A 77 6.19 -5.67 31.95
N VAL A 78 5.71 -5.53 30.71
CA VAL A 78 5.61 -6.58 29.69
C VAL A 78 6.57 -6.28 28.55
N THR A 79 7.35 -7.28 28.15
CA THR A 79 8.18 -7.21 26.95
C THR A 79 7.85 -8.37 26.01
N VAL A 80 7.56 -8.06 24.75
CA VAL A 80 7.33 -9.03 23.66
C VAL A 80 8.38 -8.81 22.59
N SER A 81 9.13 -9.87 22.23
CA SER A 81 10.15 -9.81 21.19
C SER A 81 9.78 -10.69 20.00
N ILE A 82 9.96 -10.17 18.79
CA ILE A 82 9.71 -10.85 17.52
C ILE A 82 10.95 -10.73 16.63
N GLN A 83 11.86 -11.69 16.77
CA GLN A 83 13.19 -11.61 16.14
C GLN A 83 13.14 -11.64 14.62
N VAL A 84 12.20 -12.38 14.03
CA VAL A 84 12.08 -12.53 12.56
C VAL A 84 11.85 -11.21 11.84
N ILE A 85 11.20 -10.25 12.52
CA ILE A 85 10.95 -8.90 12.00
C ILE A 85 11.75 -7.83 12.77
N GLN A 86 12.65 -8.22 13.65
CA GLN A 86 13.42 -7.35 14.54
C GLN A 86 12.54 -6.37 15.34
N GLY A 87 11.32 -6.82 15.70
CA GLY A 87 10.33 -6.07 16.44
C GLY A 87 10.40 -6.33 17.94
N THR A 88 10.15 -5.30 18.75
CA THR A 88 10.02 -5.42 20.21
C THR A 88 8.92 -4.47 20.70
N TYR A 89 8.01 -5.01 21.52
CA TYR A 89 7.05 -4.23 22.28
C TYR A 89 7.48 -4.20 23.74
N THR A 90 7.46 -3.02 24.35
CA THR A 90 7.65 -2.84 25.80
C THR A 90 6.53 -1.97 26.35
N GLY A 91 5.78 -2.49 27.31
CA GLY A 91 4.61 -1.79 27.85
C GLY A 91 4.30 -2.16 29.29
N THR A 92 3.24 -1.56 29.80
CA THR A 92 2.74 -1.78 31.15
C THR A 92 1.33 -2.34 31.11
N LEU A 93 1.09 -3.46 31.80
CA LEU A 93 -0.23 -4.06 31.98
C LEU A 93 -1.02 -3.25 33.03
N SER A 94 -2.25 -2.92 32.68
CA SER A 94 -3.19 -2.25 33.61
C SER A 94 -3.49 -3.11 34.85
N ASP A 95 -3.91 -2.49 35.93
CA ASP A 95 -4.27 -3.21 37.15
C ASP A 95 -5.48 -4.16 36.95
N GLU A 96 -6.38 -3.79 36.03
CA GLU A 96 -7.52 -4.62 35.62
C GLU A 96 -7.09 -5.78 34.72
N GLY A 97 -5.91 -5.73 34.12
CA GLY A 97 -5.38 -6.77 33.23
C GLY A 97 -6.04 -6.79 31.83
N ASP A 98 -6.59 -5.67 31.40
CA ASP A 98 -7.34 -5.51 30.14
C ASP A 98 -6.68 -4.58 29.13
N GLN A 99 -5.61 -3.85 29.53
CA GLN A 99 -4.88 -2.94 28.66
C GLN A 99 -3.36 -3.09 28.82
N LEU A 100 -2.64 -3.04 27.70
CA LEU A 100 -1.19 -2.89 27.63
C LEU A 100 -0.88 -1.53 26.99
N SER A 101 -0.23 -0.64 27.70
CA SER A 101 0.18 0.66 27.20
C SER A 101 1.69 0.72 27.08
N GLY A 102 2.22 0.98 25.88
CA GLY A 102 3.66 0.90 25.67
C GLY A 102 4.13 1.43 24.33
N THR A 103 5.26 0.88 23.91
CA THR A 103 5.98 1.31 22.71
C THR A 103 6.36 0.10 21.88
N TRP A 104 6.07 0.15 20.59
CA TRP A 104 6.58 -0.74 19.57
C TRP A 104 7.88 -0.17 19.00
N SER A 105 8.92 -1.00 18.92
CA SER A 105 10.21 -0.64 18.35
C SER A 105 10.60 -1.63 17.27
N GLN A 106 10.95 -1.11 16.06
CA GLN A 106 11.40 -1.94 14.95
C GLN A 106 12.42 -1.14 14.11
N GLY A 107 13.65 -1.65 14.02
CA GLY A 107 14.75 -0.90 13.45
C GLY A 107 14.92 0.46 14.14
N PRO A 108 14.94 1.58 13.39
CA PRO A 108 15.02 2.92 13.97
C PRO A 108 13.68 3.47 14.47
N ALA A 109 12.56 2.81 14.14
CA ALA A 109 11.22 3.27 14.50
C ALA A 109 10.89 2.90 15.95
N SER A 110 10.25 3.85 16.66
CA SER A 110 9.74 3.67 18.00
C SER A 110 8.40 4.41 18.11
N LEU A 111 7.30 3.66 18.19
CA LEU A 111 5.95 4.17 18.06
C LEU A 111 5.11 3.77 19.28
N ALA A 112 4.26 4.68 19.75
CA ALA A 112 3.33 4.35 20.82
C ALA A 112 2.34 3.27 20.34
N LEU A 113 2.10 2.26 21.18
CA LEU A 113 1.14 1.20 20.91
C LEU A 113 0.39 0.85 22.20
N THR A 114 -0.90 1.08 22.17
CA THR A 114 -1.81 0.65 23.24
C THR A 114 -2.62 -0.53 22.71
N LEU A 115 -2.60 -1.62 23.46
CA LEU A 115 -3.32 -2.85 23.15
C LEU A 115 -4.42 -3.09 24.18
N VAL A 116 -5.59 -3.50 23.74
CA VAL A 116 -6.71 -3.86 24.62
C VAL A 116 -6.94 -5.35 24.53
N LYS A 117 -7.17 -5.97 25.69
CA LYS A 117 -7.46 -7.40 25.80
C LYS A 117 -8.88 -7.68 25.38
N GLY A 118 -9.08 -8.71 24.58
CA GLY A 118 -10.37 -9.19 24.15
C GLY A 118 -10.27 -10.01 22.89
N ASP A 119 -11.34 -10.71 22.55
CA ASP A 119 -11.48 -11.22 21.20
C ASP A 119 -11.46 -10.03 20.26
N PRO A 120 -10.53 -9.98 19.30
CA PRO A 120 -10.58 -8.92 18.29
C PRO A 120 -11.97 -9.01 17.66
N SER A 121 -12.66 -7.88 17.53
CA SER A 121 -13.79 -7.83 16.60
C SER A 121 -13.26 -8.40 15.30
N PRO A 122 -13.89 -9.42 14.72
CA PRO A 122 -13.40 -9.98 13.47
C PRO A 122 -13.20 -8.83 12.50
N PRO A 123 -12.13 -8.85 11.69
CA PRO A 123 -11.97 -7.84 10.65
C PRO A 123 -13.25 -7.83 9.82
N PRO A 124 -13.63 -6.69 9.25
CA PRO A 124 -14.78 -6.64 8.36
C PRO A 124 -14.70 -7.75 7.31
N GLU A 125 -15.83 -8.39 7.04
CA GLU A 125 -15.91 -9.38 5.96
C GLU A 125 -15.49 -8.74 4.64
N ARG A 126 -14.90 -9.53 3.75
CA ARG A 126 -14.54 -9.14 2.38
C ARG A 126 -15.37 -9.93 1.38
N PRO A 127 -16.68 -9.64 1.27
CA PRO A 127 -17.62 -10.49 0.49
C PRO A 127 -17.31 -10.53 -1.01
N GLN A 128 -16.50 -9.60 -1.51
CA GLN A 128 -16.09 -9.55 -2.91
C GLN A 128 -14.87 -10.43 -3.22
N GLU A 129 -14.16 -10.94 -2.20
CA GLU A 129 -13.08 -11.89 -2.47
C GLU A 129 -13.65 -13.17 -3.12
N PRO A 130 -13.09 -13.57 -4.28
CA PRO A 130 -13.67 -14.67 -5.04
C PRO A 130 -13.44 -16.02 -4.37
N ASN A 131 -14.46 -16.87 -4.43
CA ASN A 131 -14.44 -18.24 -3.94
C ASN A 131 -14.69 -19.24 -5.07
N PRO A 132 -14.06 -20.44 -5.06
CA PRO A 132 -14.33 -21.48 -6.05
C PRO A 132 -15.78 -22.00 -5.96
N PRO A 133 -16.35 -22.52 -7.08
CA PRO A 133 -15.69 -22.73 -8.38
C PRO A 133 -15.59 -21.45 -9.22
N TYR A 134 -14.45 -21.29 -9.91
CA TYR A 134 -14.22 -20.15 -10.81
C TYR A 134 -14.61 -20.51 -12.25
N PRO A 135 -15.24 -19.60 -13.03
CA PRO A 135 -15.50 -19.79 -14.47
C PRO A 135 -14.30 -19.33 -15.33
N TYR A 136 -13.08 -19.58 -14.85
CA TYR A 136 -11.80 -19.26 -15.50
C TYR A 136 -10.69 -20.12 -14.90
N SER A 137 -9.61 -20.35 -15.67
CA SER A 137 -8.40 -21.00 -15.14
C SER A 137 -7.56 -20.01 -14.36
N ILE A 138 -6.84 -20.52 -13.35
CA ILE A 138 -5.87 -19.79 -12.56
C ILE A 138 -4.53 -20.52 -12.69
N GLU A 139 -3.50 -19.80 -13.10
CA GLU A 139 -2.17 -20.34 -13.31
C GLU A 139 -1.14 -19.47 -12.59
N GLU A 140 -0.34 -20.08 -11.70
CA GLU A 140 0.85 -19.44 -11.16
C GLU A 140 1.92 -19.42 -12.25
N VAL A 141 2.45 -18.23 -12.51
CA VAL A 141 3.36 -18.00 -13.64
C VAL A 141 4.61 -17.26 -13.21
N THR A 142 5.64 -17.44 -14.00
CA THR A 142 6.87 -16.63 -13.90
C THR A 142 7.20 -16.13 -15.31
N PHE A 143 7.54 -14.85 -15.41
CA PHE A 143 7.96 -14.25 -16.68
C PHE A 143 9.20 -13.36 -16.43
N THR A 144 10.02 -13.18 -17.46
CA THR A 144 11.29 -12.52 -17.33
C THR A 144 11.26 -11.09 -17.87
N ASN A 145 11.64 -10.12 -17.04
CA ASN A 145 12.09 -8.82 -17.54
C ASN A 145 13.55 -8.99 -18.03
N THR A 146 13.71 -9.08 -19.35
CA THR A 146 15.02 -9.35 -19.97
C THR A 146 15.97 -8.17 -19.90
N GLU A 147 15.47 -6.95 -19.75
CA GLU A 147 16.29 -5.74 -19.61
C GLU A 147 16.95 -5.69 -18.23
N ALA A 148 16.19 -5.95 -17.18
CA ALA A 148 16.69 -6.02 -15.81
C ALA A 148 17.34 -7.37 -15.47
N GLY A 149 17.10 -8.42 -16.26
CA GLY A 149 17.59 -9.77 -16.00
C GLY A 149 16.98 -10.41 -14.76
N ILE A 150 15.72 -10.11 -14.46
CA ILE A 150 14.98 -10.62 -13.30
C ILE A 150 13.74 -11.41 -13.72
N ASP A 151 13.36 -12.37 -12.91
CA ASP A 151 12.12 -13.10 -13.06
C ASP A 151 11.06 -12.51 -12.13
N LEU A 152 9.85 -12.30 -12.66
CA LEU A 152 8.69 -11.78 -11.94
C LEU A 152 7.65 -12.88 -11.78
N ALA A 153 7.16 -13.04 -10.56
CA ALA A 153 6.15 -14.02 -10.23
C ALA A 153 4.74 -13.41 -10.30
N GLY A 154 3.80 -14.12 -10.87
CA GLY A 154 2.45 -13.63 -11.05
C GLY A 154 1.41 -14.74 -11.05
N THR A 155 0.16 -14.32 -11.18
CA THR A 155 -1.00 -15.19 -11.39
C THR A 155 -1.70 -14.75 -12.68
N LEU A 156 -1.85 -15.68 -13.61
CA LEU A 156 -2.60 -15.51 -14.85
C LEU A 156 -3.97 -16.13 -14.69
N THR A 157 -5.03 -15.36 -14.93
CA THR A 157 -6.39 -15.87 -15.02
C THR A 157 -6.89 -15.77 -16.46
N ILE A 158 -7.41 -16.88 -17.00
CA ILE A 158 -7.90 -16.95 -18.38
C ILE A 158 -9.34 -17.44 -18.38
N PRO A 159 -10.29 -16.69 -18.98
CA PRO A 159 -11.69 -17.07 -19.06
C PRO A 159 -11.91 -18.45 -19.68
N ASP A 160 -12.95 -19.16 -19.26
CA ASP A 160 -13.38 -20.39 -19.93
C ASP A 160 -13.87 -20.08 -21.35
N GLY A 161 -13.72 -21.07 -22.26
CA GLY A 161 -14.15 -20.94 -23.67
C GLY A 161 -13.00 -21.01 -24.67
N LEU A 162 -13.29 -20.72 -25.92
CA LEU A 162 -12.34 -20.98 -27.02
C LEU A 162 -11.29 -19.86 -27.19
N GLY A 163 -11.56 -18.63 -26.71
CA GLY A 163 -10.66 -17.49 -26.96
C GLY A 163 -10.45 -17.17 -28.45
N PRO A 164 -9.41 -16.42 -28.87
CA PRO A 164 -8.56 -15.67 -27.94
C PRO A 164 -9.29 -14.52 -27.26
N PHE A 165 -8.93 -14.23 -26.02
CA PHE A 165 -9.52 -13.17 -25.21
C PHE A 165 -8.65 -11.91 -25.21
N PRO A 166 -9.22 -10.69 -25.08
CA PRO A 166 -8.43 -9.53 -24.74
C PRO A 166 -7.69 -9.76 -23.42
N GLY A 167 -6.49 -9.21 -23.31
CA GLY A 167 -5.63 -9.37 -22.13
C GLY A 167 -5.35 -8.05 -21.42
N VAL A 168 -5.06 -8.12 -20.13
CA VAL A 168 -4.66 -6.96 -19.34
C VAL A 168 -3.61 -7.34 -18.30
N VAL A 169 -2.62 -6.47 -18.12
CA VAL A 169 -1.67 -6.50 -17.02
C VAL A 169 -2.15 -5.50 -15.97
N LEU A 170 -2.28 -5.93 -14.71
CA LEU A 170 -2.55 -5.02 -13.59
C LEU A 170 -1.23 -4.54 -13.00
N VAL A 171 -1.12 -3.22 -12.82
CA VAL A 171 0.08 -2.55 -12.28
C VAL A 171 -0.33 -1.75 -11.04
N SER A 172 0.26 -2.13 -9.91
CA SER A 172 -0.06 -1.62 -8.57
C SER A 172 0.34 -0.16 -8.35
N GLY A 173 -0.14 0.38 -7.23
CA GLY A 173 0.24 1.68 -6.70
C GLY A 173 1.62 1.68 -6.06
N SER A 174 2.00 2.82 -5.47
CA SER A 174 3.31 3.03 -4.85
C SER A 174 3.54 2.16 -3.61
N GLY A 175 4.79 1.77 -3.42
CA GLY A 175 5.23 0.88 -2.35
C GLY A 175 5.41 -0.56 -2.82
N PRO A 176 6.04 -1.42 -2.00
CA PRO A 176 6.28 -2.82 -2.33
C PRO A 176 4.97 -3.62 -2.25
N GLN A 177 4.32 -3.82 -3.39
CA GLN A 177 3.00 -4.46 -3.49
C GLN A 177 3.10 -5.92 -3.93
N ASP A 178 2.26 -6.76 -3.33
CA ASP A 178 1.98 -8.07 -3.87
C ASP A 178 1.02 -7.97 -5.08
N ARG A 179 0.86 -9.06 -5.81
CA ARG A 179 0.01 -9.16 -7.00
C ARG A 179 -1.46 -8.85 -6.77
N ASP A 180 -1.93 -8.88 -5.54
CA ASP A 180 -3.31 -8.59 -5.16
C ASP A 180 -3.50 -7.12 -4.75
N GLU A 181 -2.40 -6.34 -4.68
CA GLU A 181 -2.36 -5.00 -4.12
C GLU A 181 -2.95 -4.97 -2.71
N SER A 182 -2.47 -5.91 -1.87
CA SER A 182 -3.00 -6.12 -0.52
C SER A 182 -2.77 -4.92 0.37
N LEU A 183 -3.84 -4.26 0.78
CA LEU A 183 -3.79 -3.05 1.60
C LEU A 183 -4.94 -3.04 2.62
N MET A 184 -4.62 -2.88 3.91
CA MET A 184 -5.62 -2.73 4.99
C MET A 184 -6.69 -3.83 5.00
N GLY A 185 -6.29 -5.08 4.71
CA GLY A 185 -7.17 -6.24 4.65
C GLY A 185 -8.00 -6.36 3.37
N HIS A 186 -7.80 -5.49 2.40
CA HIS A 186 -8.38 -5.58 1.06
C HIS A 186 -7.41 -6.17 0.06
N LYS A 187 -7.94 -6.71 -1.05
CA LYS A 187 -7.20 -7.21 -2.21
C LYS A 187 -7.83 -6.68 -3.50
N PRO A 188 -7.66 -5.39 -3.80
CA PRO A 188 -8.34 -4.75 -4.92
C PRO A 188 -8.09 -5.46 -6.26
N PHE A 189 -6.85 -5.86 -6.52
CA PHE A 189 -6.50 -6.53 -7.78
C PHE A 189 -7.01 -7.97 -7.88
N LEU A 190 -7.17 -8.68 -6.74
CA LEU A 190 -7.84 -9.98 -6.74
C LEU A 190 -9.30 -9.84 -7.17
N VAL A 191 -10.02 -8.86 -6.61
CA VAL A 191 -11.43 -8.58 -6.93
C VAL A 191 -11.59 -8.10 -8.37
N LEU A 192 -10.72 -7.17 -8.82
CA LEU A 192 -10.73 -6.68 -10.20
C LEU A 192 -10.45 -7.79 -11.20
N ALA A 193 -9.47 -8.66 -10.94
CA ALA A 193 -9.11 -9.77 -11.80
C ALA A 193 -10.24 -10.80 -11.92
N ASP A 194 -10.89 -11.14 -10.80
CA ASP A 194 -12.08 -12.03 -10.83
C ASP A 194 -13.19 -11.43 -11.71
N HIS A 195 -13.51 -10.15 -11.50
CA HIS A 195 -14.53 -9.46 -12.27
C HIS A 195 -14.20 -9.45 -13.78
N LEU A 196 -12.98 -9.07 -14.14
CA LEU A 196 -12.54 -9.01 -15.54
C LEU A 196 -12.54 -10.40 -16.20
N SER A 197 -12.06 -11.42 -15.49
CA SER A 197 -12.03 -12.80 -16.02
C SER A 197 -13.43 -13.36 -16.23
N ARG A 198 -14.39 -13.09 -15.34
CA ARG A 198 -15.82 -13.45 -15.54
C ARG A 198 -16.44 -12.71 -16.72
N ARG A 199 -15.90 -11.56 -17.09
CA ARG A 199 -16.35 -10.75 -18.23
C ARG A 199 -15.65 -11.11 -19.55
N GLY A 200 -14.77 -12.12 -19.55
CA GLY A 200 -14.11 -12.59 -20.77
C GLY A 200 -12.80 -11.87 -21.09
N ILE A 201 -12.08 -11.34 -20.09
CA ILE A 201 -10.78 -10.68 -20.22
C ILE A 201 -9.75 -11.53 -19.47
N ALA A 202 -8.63 -11.88 -20.11
CA ALA A 202 -7.51 -12.54 -19.45
C ALA A 202 -6.72 -11.53 -18.63
N VAL A 203 -6.30 -11.89 -17.41
CA VAL A 203 -5.66 -10.95 -16.47
C VAL A 203 -4.37 -11.52 -15.94
N LEU A 204 -3.28 -10.76 -16.05
CA LEU A 204 -2.01 -10.99 -15.38
C LEU A 204 -1.87 -10.01 -14.21
N ARG A 205 -1.70 -10.54 -13.00
CA ARG A 205 -1.29 -9.84 -11.79
C ARG A 205 0.09 -10.35 -11.40
N PHE A 206 0.97 -9.51 -10.92
CA PHE A 206 2.32 -9.94 -10.54
C PHE A 206 2.80 -9.19 -9.29
N ASP A 207 3.67 -9.85 -8.52
CA ASP A 207 4.36 -9.23 -7.39
C ASP A 207 5.40 -8.25 -7.92
N ASP A 208 5.51 -7.07 -7.33
CA ASP A 208 6.54 -6.11 -7.69
C ASP A 208 7.94 -6.72 -7.55
N ARG A 209 8.92 -6.17 -8.29
CA ARG A 209 10.31 -6.60 -8.13
C ARG A 209 10.76 -6.56 -6.67
N GLY A 210 11.38 -7.63 -6.19
CA GLY A 210 11.83 -7.78 -4.81
C GLY A 210 10.72 -8.04 -3.79
N VAL A 211 9.48 -8.29 -4.24
CA VAL A 211 8.33 -8.63 -3.39
C VAL A 211 7.88 -10.06 -3.66
N GLY A 212 7.34 -10.72 -2.65
CA GLY A 212 6.80 -12.07 -2.76
C GLY A 212 7.79 -13.07 -3.34
N SER A 213 7.49 -13.59 -4.54
CA SER A 213 8.37 -14.50 -5.28
C SER A 213 9.07 -13.86 -6.48
N SER A 214 8.90 -12.56 -6.70
CA SER A 214 9.59 -11.81 -7.74
C SER A 214 11.04 -11.53 -7.38
N GLY A 215 11.92 -11.67 -8.34
CA GLY A 215 13.33 -11.30 -8.24
C GLY A 215 13.54 -9.79 -8.30
N GLY A 216 14.80 -9.38 -8.19
CA GLY A 216 15.19 -7.97 -8.23
C GLY A 216 15.20 -7.30 -6.86
N GLU A 217 15.28 -5.97 -6.84
CA GLU A 217 15.37 -5.16 -5.63
C GLU A 217 14.42 -3.94 -5.74
N PHE A 218 13.48 -3.83 -4.80
CA PHE A 218 12.51 -2.74 -4.79
C PHE A 218 13.14 -1.40 -4.38
N GLN A 219 14.03 -1.40 -3.38
CA GLN A 219 14.53 -0.19 -2.71
C GLN A 219 15.29 0.78 -3.63
N THR A 220 15.89 0.26 -4.70
CA THR A 220 16.66 1.05 -5.66
C THR A 220 15.90 1.35 -6.94
N ALA A 221 14.70 0.78 -7.11
CA ALA A 221 13.87 0.91 -8.29
C ALA A 221 13.13 2.26 -8.35
N THR A 222 12.76 2.64 -9.55
CA THR A 222 11.92 3.80 -9.85
C THR A 222 10.75 3.40 -10.72
N SER A 223 9.80 4.31 -10.97
CA SER A 223 8.67 4.04 -11.88
C SER A 223 9.13 3.72 -13.32
N GLU A 224 10.36 4.10 -13.70
CA GLU A 224 10.99 3.69 -14.95
C GLU A 224 11.22 2.19 -14.99
N ASP A 225 11.78 1.64 -13.91
CA ASP A 225 12.04 0.22 -13.74
C ASP A 225 10.75 -0.60 -13.72
N PHE A 226 9.73 -0.10 -13.01
CA PHE A 226 8.40 -0.73 -12.96
C PHE A 226 7.69 -0.69 -14.31
N THR A 227 8.00 0.33 -15.16
CA THR A 227 7.49 0.38 -16.54
C THR A 227 8.04 -0.79 -17.36
N GLU A 228 9.32 -1.13 -17.23
CA GLU A 228 9.90 -2.27 -17.93
C GLU A 228 9.36 -3.61 -17.41
N ASP A 229 9.02 -3.70 -16.11
CA ASP A 229 8.35 -4.88 -15.55
C ASP A 229 6.94 -5.05 -16.13
N ALA A 230 6.18 -3.96 -16.23
CA ALA A 230 4.85 -3.97 -16.85
C ALA A 230 4.91 -4.38 -18.34
N LEU A 231 5.92 -3.89 -19.10
CA LEU A 231 6.14 -4.27 -20.49
C LEU A 231 6.56 -5.74 -20.65
N ALA A 232 7.32 -6.29 -19.71
CA ALA A 232 7.59 -7.73 -19.67
C ALA A 232 6.31 -8.53 -19.49
N GLY A 233 5.40 -8.07 -18.61
CA GLY A 233 4.06 -8.66 -18.44
C GLY A 233 3.21 -8.59 -19.70
N VAL A 234 3.20 -7.47 -20.42
CA VAL A 234 2.54 -7.33 -21.71
C VAL A 234 3.09 -8.34 -22.73
N SER A 235 4.42 -8.43 -22.83
CA SER A 235 5.08 -9.38 -23.75
C SER A 235 4.77 -10.83 -23.39
N TYR A 236 4.67 -11.14 -22.10
CA TYR A 236 4.27 -12.45 -21.63
C TYR A 236 2.83 -12.81 -22.06
N LEU A 237 1.88 -11.88 -21.88
CA LEU A 237 0.48 -12.09 -22.30
C LEU A 237 0.33 -12.26 -23.80
N GLU A 238 1.07 -11.48 -24.62
CA GLU A 238 1.06 -11.65 -26.08
C GLU A 238 1.47 -13.06 -26.53
N GLY A 239 2.34 -13.71 -25.76
CA GLY A 239 2.82 -15.07 -26.04
C GLY A 239 1.83 -16.17 -25.66
N GLN A 240 0.67 -15.87 -25.07
CA GLN A 240 -0.30 -16.87 -24.63
C GLN A 240 -1.29 -17.21 -25.75
N ASP A 241 -1.41 -18.48 -26.10
CA ASP A 241 -2.27 -18.97 -27.20
C ASP A 241 -3.75 -18.53 -27.08
N ARG A 242 -4.23 -18.35 -25.85
CA ARG A 242 -5.62 -17.97 -25.55
C ARG A 242 -5.83 -16.47 -25.38
N VAL A 243 -4.79 -15.66 -25.53
CA VAL A 243 -4.84 -14.19 -25.46
C VAL A 243 -4.71 -13.61 -26.88
N ALA A 244 -5.53 -12.63 -27.18
CA ALA A 244 -5.45 -11.90 -28.44
C ALA A 244 -4.25 -10.93 -28.39
N ALA A 245 -3.14 -11.29 -29.03
CA ALA A 245 -1.86 -10.56 -28.94
C ALA A 245 -1.96 -9.05 -29.24
N THR A 246 -2.89 -8.65 -30.12
CA THR A 246 -3.11 -7.23 -30.46
C THR A 246 -4.15 -6.54 -29.58
N GLN A 247 -4.60 -7.18 -28.50
CA GLN A 247 -5.62 -6.70 -27.59
C GLN A 247 -5.16 -6.76 -26.14
N VAL A 248 -3.86 -6.56 -25.89
CA VAL A 248 -3.28 -6.53 -24.56
C VAL A 248 -3.13 -5.09 -24.11
N GLY A 249 -3.64 -4.75 -22.92
CA GLY A 249 -3.53 -3.44 -22.32
C GLY A 249 -2.97 -3.47 -20.92
N ILE A 250 -2.92 -2.29 -20.29
CA ILE A 250 -2.50 -2.11 -18.90
C ILE A 250 -3.61 -1.40 -18.13
N VAL A 251 -3.93 -1.90 -16.95
CA VAL A 251 -4.72 -1.21 -15.94
C VAL A 251 -3.78 -0.88 -14.79
N GLY A 252 -3.53 0.40 -14.54
CA GLY A 252 -2.63 0.85 -13.48
C GLY A 252 -3.37 1.67 -12.44
N HIS A 253 -3.15 1.37 -11.17
CA HIS A 253 -3.70 2.09 -10.03
C HIS A 253 -2.67 3.06 -9.44
N SER A 254 -3.07 4.30 -9.13
CA SER A 254 -2.22 5.30 -8.50
C SER A 254 -0.89 5.47 -9.28
N GLU A 255 0.27 5.09 -8.75
CA GLU A 255 1.54 5.07 -9.51
C GLU A 255 1.45 4.21 -10.77
N GLY A 256 0.75 3.07 -10.74
CA GLY A 256 0.48 2.28 -11.93
C GLY A 256 -0.22 3.07 -13.03
N GLY A 257 -1.04 4.07 -12.66
CA GLY A 257 -1.64 5.03 -13.59
C GLY A 257 -0.65 6.04 -14.18
N LEU A 258 0.56 6.16 -13.64
CA LEU A 258 1.70 6.86 -14.22
C LEU A 258 2.52 5.91 -15.12
N ILE A 259 2.67 4.67 -14.69
CA ILE A 259 3.43 3.62 -15.39
C ILE A 259 2.74 3.23 -16.71
N ALA A 260 1.41 3.08 -16.71
CA ALA A 260 0.67 2.68 -17.90
C ALA A 260 0.86 3.63 -19.10
N PRO A 261 0.78 4.97 -18.95
CA PRO A 261 1.17 5.93 -19.98
C PRO A 261 2.63 5.78 -20.46
N LEU A 262 3.59 5.64 -19.55
CA LEU A 262 4.99 5.41 -19.90
C LEU A 262 5.18 4.17 -20.75
N ALA A 263 4.55 3.06 -20.37
CA ALA A 263 4.59 1.82 -21.13
C ALA A 263 3.97 1.97 -22.53
N ALA A 264 2.84 2.69 -22.62
CA ALA A 264 2.15 2.89 -23.90
C ALA A 264 2.95 3.72 -24.93
N ILE A 265 3.76 4.68 -24.47
CA ILE A 265 4.63 5.45 -25.41
C ILE A 265 5.92 4.70 -25.77
N ARG A 266 6.32 3.70 -24.96
CA ARG A 266 7.54 2.90 -25.21
C ARG A 266 7.30 1.68 -26.07
N SER A 267 6.07 1.19 -26.14
CA SER A 267 5.76 -0.05 -26.85
C SER A 267 4.42 -0.01 -27.57
N GLU A 268 4.47 -0.26 -28.88
CA GLU A 268 3.27 -0.43 -29.73
C GLU A 268 2.46 -1.69 -29.37
N LYS A 269 2.97 -2.54 -28.49
CA LYS A 269 2.28 -3.74 -27.99
C LYS A 269 1.15 -3.41 -27.01
N VAL A 270 1.21 -2.24 -26.38
CA VAL A 270 0.15 -1.77 -25.47
C VAL A 270 -1.02 -1.25 -26.29
N ALA A 271 -2.10 -2.02 -26.39
CA ALA A 271 -3.25 -1.70 -27.22
C ALA A 271 -4.21 -0.66 -26.60
N TYR A 272 -4.22 -0.52 -25.30
CA TYR A 272 -5.04 0.42 -24.53
C TYR A 272 -4.51 0.55 -23.11
N ILE A 273 -4.88 1.64 -22.42
CA ILE A 273 -4.58 1.83 -21.01
C ILE A 273 -5.82 2.24 -20.21
N VAL A 274 -5.85 1.84 -18.94
CA VAL A 274 -6.80 2.32 -17.94
C VAL A 274 -6.01 2.89 -16.77
N MET A 275 -6.26 4.15 -16.43
CA MET A 275 -5.67 4.85 -15.30
C MET A 275 -6.72 4.90 -14.18
N LEU A 276 -6.46 4.16 -13.10
CA LEU A 276 -7.26 4.19 -11.88
C LEU A 276 -6.60 5.17 -10.91
N ALA A 277 -7.17 6.36 -10.72
CA ALA A 277 -6.60 7.44 -9.91
C ALA A 277 -5.13 7.79 -10.29
N GLY A 278 -4.84 7.79 -11.60
CA GLY A 278 -3.49 8.05 -12.11
C GLY A 278 -3.14 9.55 -12.07
N PRO A 279 -1.85 9.91 -11.84
CA PRO A 279 -1.36 11.28 -11.81
C PRO A 279 -1.57 12.07 -13.10
N GLY A 280 -2.02 13.32 -12.97
CA GLY A 280 -2.13 14.30 -14.06
C GLY A 280 -1.21 15.52 -13.90
N VAL A 281 -0.60 15.66 -12.72
CA VAL A 281 0.31 16.76 -12.36
C VAL A 281 1.62 16.21 -11.78
N PRO A 282 2.67 17.04 -11.64
CA PRO A 282 3.93 16.63 -11.01
C PRO A 282 3.74 16.02 -9.63
N GLY A 283 4.54 15.00 -9.30
CA GLY A 283 4.43 14.25 -8.05
C GLY A 283 4.48 15.13 -6.80
N ILE A 284 5.28 16.20 -6.81
CA ILE A 284 5.31 17.13 -5.65
C ILE A 284 3.97 17.83 -5.43
N ASP A 285 3.24 18.18 -6.50
CA ASP A 285 1.95 18.84 -6.36
C ASP A 285 0.89 17.87 -5.82
N ILE A 286 0.94 16.59 -6.22
CA ILE A 286 0.12 15.54 -5.64
C ILE A 286 0.43 15.36 -4.15
N LEU A 287 1.71 15.22 -3.79
CA LEU A 287 2.13 14.99 -2.41
C LEU A 287 1.69 16.09 -1.47
N VAL A 288 1.81 17.35 -1.92
CA VAL A 288 1.35 18.52 -1.13
C VAL A 288 -0.17 18.53 -0.99
N ALA A 289 -0.90 18.31 -2.08
CA ALA A 289 -2.37 18.25 -2.04
C ALA A 289 -2.88 17.12 -1.15
N GLN A 290 -2.30 15.91 -1.29
CA GLN A 290 -2.57 14.76 -0.44
C GLN A 290 -2.35 15.07 1.05
N GLY A 291 -1.19 15.65 1.38
CA GLY A 291 -0.87 16.03 2.76
C GLY A 291 -1.85 17.05 3.35
N GLN A 292 -2.29 18.02 2.54
CA GLN A 292 -3.29 19.00 2.94
C GLN A 292 -4.66 18.37 3.17
N LEU A 293 -5.17 17.59 2.21
CA LEU A 293 -6.50 17.00 2.28
C LEU A 293 -6.61 15.96 3.40
N ILE A 294 -5.62 15.09 3.54
CA ILE A 294 -5.61 14.09 4.62
C ILE A 294 -5.45 14.79 5.98
N GLY A 295 -4.57 15.80 6.08
CA GLY A 295 -4.41 16.59 7.29
C GLY A 295 -5.71 17.29 7.72
N LEU A 296 -6.44 17.88 6.79
CA LEU A 296 -7.75 18.49 7.03
C LEU A 296 -8.77 17.45 7.48
N ALA A 297 -8.85 16.30 6.82
CA ALA A 297 -9.75 15.21 7.16
C ALA A 297 -9.45 14.63 8.57
N ALA A 298 -8.17 14.61 8.96
CA ALA A 298 -7.73 14.20 10.29
C ALA A 298 -7.90 15.28 11.37
N GLY A 299 -8.35 16.49 11.02
CA GLY A 299 -8.51 17.59 11.95
C GLY A 299 -7.19 18.20 12.45
N ALA A 300 -6.10 18.07 11.67
CA ALA A 300 -4.81 18.64 12.02
C ALA A 300 -4.88 20.18 12.06
N PRO A 301 -4.13 20.84 12.96
CA PRO A 301 -4.04 22.29 12.99
C PRO A 301 -3.52 22.87 11.66
N GLU A 302 -4.11 23.95 11.19
CA GLU A 302 -3.74 24.63 9.94
C GLU A 302 -2.23 24.90 9.83
N ALA A 303 -1.62 25.38 10.94
CA ALA A 303 -0.18 25.65 10.98
C ALA A 303 0.69 24.39 10.76
N VAL A 304 0.21 23.20 11.16
CA VAL A 304 0.88 21.92 10.90
C VAL A 304 0.75 21.54 9.43
N ILE A 305 -0.43 21.70 8.85
CA ILE A 305 -0.69 21.43 7.43
C ILE A 305 0.18 22.32 6.54
N GLU A 306 0.25 23.62 6.86
CA GLU A 306 1.10 24.57 6.15
C GLU A 306 2.58 24.25 6.31
N MET A 307 3.03 23.92 7.53
CA MET A 307 4.41 23.51 7.78
C MET A 307 4.76 22.27 6.94
N ASN A 308 3.93 21.24 6.95
CA ASN A 308 4.13 20.04 6.16
C ASN A 308 4.25 20.37 4.66
N SER A 309 3.38 21.23 4.14
CA SER A 309 3.42 21.65 2.73
C SER A 309 4.73 22.37 2.38
N ARG A 310 5.24 23.24 3.28
CA ARG A 310 6.53 23.93 3.07
C ARG A 310 7.69 22.94 3.15
N VAL A 311 7.68 22.02 4.13
CA VAL A 311 8.68 20.95 4.25
C VAL A 311 8.74 20.12 2.97
N GLN A 312 7.61 19.62 2.50
CA GLN A 312 7.55 18.78 1.29
C GLN A 312 8.15 19.50 0.07
N ARG A 313 7.79 20.78 -0.15
CA ARG A 313 8.35 21.57 -1.25
C ARG A 313 9.85 21.80 -1.08
N ALA A 314 10.30 22.19 0.11
CA ALA A 314 11.73 22.41 0.39
C ALA A 314 12.55 21.14 0.17
N LEU A 315 12.07 19.98 0.62
CA LEU A 315 12.76 18.70 0.42
C LEU A 315 12.81 18.30 -1.07
N ALA A 316 11.72 18.54 -1.81
CA ALA A 316 11.69 18.30 -3.25
C ALA A 316 12.68 19.20 -4.01
N ASP A 317 12.73 20.49 -3.68
CA ASP A 317 13.68 21.43 -4.29
C ASP A 317 15.12 21.01 -4.00
N ILE A 318 15.44 20.61 -2.75
CA ILE A 318 16.77 20.12 -2.38
C ILE A 318 17.11 18.84 -3.14
N ALA A 319 16.15 17.90 -3.29
CA ALA A 319 16.37 16.66 -4.05
C ALA A 319 16.67 16.95 -5.53
N LYS A 320 16.12 18.03 -6.08
CA LYS A 320 16.36 18.48 -7.46
C LYS A 320 17.71 19.15 -7.64
N GLU A 321 18.08 20.03 -6.70
CA GLU A 321 19.28 20.87 -6.80
C GLU A 321 20.55 20.11 -6.43
N GLU A 322 20.46 19.16 -5.49
CA GLU A 322 21.60 18.33 -5.04
C GLU A 322 21.37 16.85 -5.41
N PRO A 323 21.94 16.38 -6.52
CA PRO A 323 21.78 14.99 -6.96
C PRO A 323 22.55 13.98 -6.09
N ASP A 324 23.53 14.41 -5.32
CA ASP A 324 24.30 13.56 -4.39
C ASP A 324 23.48 13.35 -3.10
N GLU A 325 22.95 12.14 -2.93
CA GLU A 325 22.11 11.77 -1.77
C GLU A 325 22.82 12.00 -0.43
N GLN A 326 24.14 11.76 -0.37
CA GLN A 326 24.92 11.95 0.87
C GLN A 326 25.05 13.43 1.25
N LYS A 327 25.02 14.33 0.28
CA LYS A 327 25.04 15.78 0.51
C LYS A 327 23.65 16.33 0.74
N ALA A 328 22.64 15.85 0.02
CA ALA A 328 21.26 16.29 0.16
C ALA A 328 20.70 16.01 1.57
N GLY A 329 20.95 14.83 2.13
CA GLY A 329 20.41 14.42 3.42
C GLY A 329 20.66 15.41 4.57
N PRO A 330 21.90 15.88 4.84
CA PRO A 330 22.15 16.92 5.83
C PRO A 330 21.41 18.24 5.57
N ILE A 331 21.29 18.67 4.32
CA ILE A 331 20.59 19.90 3.93
C ILE A 331 19.09 19.74 4.21
N MET A 332 18.50 18.61 3.83
CA MET A 332 17.09 18.30 4.10
C MET A 332 16.77 18.28 5.59
N ARG A 333 17.63 17.67 6.42
CA ARG A 333 17.46 17.70 7.89
C ARG A 333 17.48 19.11 8.47
N SER A 334 18.36 19.99 7.96
CA SER A 334 18.40 21.39 8.39
C SER A 334 17.10 22.11 8.02
N ALA A 335 16.67 22.00 6.78
CA ALA A 335 15.44 22.61 6.28
C ALA A 335 14.21 22.16 7.08
N MET A 336 14.08 20.86 7.39
CA MET A 336 12.98 20.37 8.23
C MET A 336 13.00 20.97 9.62
N ARG A 337 14.17 21.03 10.29
CA ARG A 337 14.27 21.63 11.64
C ARG A 337 13.93 23.11 11.61
N GLU A 338 14.32 23.85 10.59
CA GLU A 338 14.01 25.26 10.41
C GLU A 338 12.49 25.48 10.28
N GLU A 339 11.81 24.67 9.46
CA GLU A 339 10.35 24.75 9.29
C GLU A 339 9.58 24.34 10.56
N ILE A 340 10.01 23.28 11.24
CA ILE A 340 9.42 22.86 12.52
C ILE A 340 9.57 23.97 13.57
N ALA A 341 10.72 24.65 13.61
CA ALA A 341 10.97 25.74 14.56
C ALA A 341 10.08 26.98 14.34
N LEU A 342 9.43 27.11 13.19
CA LEU A 342 8.47 28.17 12.89
C LEU A 342 7.07 27.90 13.45
N LEU A 343 6.79 26.70 13.96
CA LEU A 343 5.50 26.39 14.58
C LEU A 343 5.26 27.24 15.83
N PRO A 344 4.02 27.68 16.07
CA PRO A 344 3.64 28.34 17.32
C PRO A 344 3.98 27.48 18.54
N PRO A 345 4.50 28.08 19.66
CA PRO A 345 4.90 27.32 20.83
C PRO A 345 3.82 26.37 21.39
N ALA A 346 2.57 26.81 21.40
CA ALA A 346 1.46 26.00 21.90
C ALA A 346 1.18 24.75 20.99
N ILE A 347 1.45 24.84 19.69
CA ILE A 347 1.34 23.70 18.77
C ILE A 347 2.56 22.80 18.94
N MET A 348 3.76 23.38 19.05
CA MET A 348 4.99 22.63 19.29
C MET A 348 4.91 21.77 20.57
N GLU A 349 4.34 22.29 21.65
CA GLU A 349 4.14 21.56 22.91
C GLU A 349 3.09 20.44 22.79
N ALA A 350 2.13 20.56 21.85
CA ALA A 350 1.06 19.59 21.64
C ALA A 350 1.44 18.44 20.69
N ILE A 351 2.45 18.63 19.83
CA ILE A 351 2.89 17.60 18.88
C ILE A 351 3.84 16.62 19.61
N PRO A 352 3.56 15.31 19.53
CA PRO A 352 4.46 14.31 20.08
C PRO A 352 5.87 14.38 19.47
N GLU A 353 6.91 14.19 20.28
CA GLU A 353 8.32 14.11 19.84
C GLU A 353 8.50 13.05 18.72
N SER A 354 7.71 11.98 18.74
CA SER A 354 7.70 10.95 17.70
C SER A 354 7.33 11.44 16.31
N GLN A 355 6.72 12.63 16.18
CA GLN A 355 6.32 13.22 14.91
C GLN A 355 7.27 14.31 14.39
N ILE A 356 8.01 14.98 15.27
CA ILE A 356 8.88 16.13 14.93
C ILE A 356 10.33 15.97 15.38
N GLY A 357 10.64 14.92 16.13
CA GLY A 357 11.98 14.65 16.63
C GLY A 357 12.94 14.09 15.59
N ASP A 358 14.18 13.91 15.96
CA ASP A 358 15.26 13.50 15.07
C ASP A 358 14.97 12.16 14.34
N ALA A 359 14.27 11.23 14.99
CA ALA A 359 13.89 9.96 14.36
C ALA A 359 12.90 10.19 13.20
N ALA A 360 11.85 10.99 13.41
CA ALA A 360 10.88 11.34 12.38
C ALA A 360 11.53 12.11 11.22
N ILE A 361 12.38 13.08 11.54
CA ILE A 361 13.14 13.85 10.55
C ILE A 361 14.00 12.91 9.70
N ASN A 362 14.73 11.99 10.30
CA ASN A 362 15.58 11.07 9.56
C ASN A 362 14.76 10.12 8.66
N THR A 363 13.63 9.62 9.14
CA THR A 363 12.72 8.78 8.35
C THR A 363 12.23 9.53 7.12
N THR A 364 11.70 10.75 7.29
CA THR A 364 11.22 11.60 6.19
C THR A 364 12.34 11.92 5.21
N VAL A 365 13.52 12.31 5.70
CA VAL A 365 14.67 12.63 4.84
C VAL A 365 15.12 11.41 4.04
N ASN A 366 15.19 10.23 4.65
CA ASN A 366 15.56 9.01 3.93
C ASN A 366 14.55 8.67 2.83
N GLN A 367 13.26 8.87 3.10
CA GLN A 367 12.20 8.67 2.13
C GLN A 367 12.33 9.64 0.94
N PHE A 368 12.39 10.96 1.19
CA PHE A 368 12.52 11.97 0.13
C PHE A 368 13.81 11.86 -0.65
N ASN A 369 14.84 11.29 -0.05
CA ASN A 369 16.16 11.11 -0.65
C ASN A 369 16.31 9.78 -1.40
N SER A 370 15.31 8.89 -1.34
CA SER A 370 15.33 7.62 -2.05
C SER A 370 15.22 7.80 -3.57
N PRO A 371 15.77 6.87 -4.39
CA PRO A 371 15.70 6.94 -5.84
C PRO A 371 14.27 7.13 -6.37
N TRP A 372 13.31 6.36 -5.81
CA TRP A 372 11.93 6.44 -6.20
C TRP A 372 11.31 7.82 -5.94
N PHE A 373 11.46 8.37 -4.71
CA PHE A 373 10.91 9.69 -4.39
C PHE A 373 11.54 10.80 -5.23
N ARG A 374 12.87 10.74 -5.44
CA ARG A 374 13.57 11.70 -6.31
C ARG A 374 13.02 11.69 -7.73
N PHE A 375 12.71 10.51 -8.28
CA PHE A 375 12.05 10.40 -9.57
C PHE A 375 10.63 10.97 -9.51
N PHE A 376 9.79 10.44 -8.62
CA PHE A 376 8.36 10.77 -8.53
C PHE A 376 8.11 12.25 -8.32
N LEU A 377 8.83 12.91 -7.39
CA LEU A 377 8.63 14.33 -7.06
C LEU A 377 8.78 15.26 -8.27
N HIS A 378 9.66 14.92 -9.21
CA HIS A 378 10.00 15.76 -10.36
C HIS A 378 9.39 15.28 -11.68
N TYR A 379 8.80 14.10 -11.67
CA TYR A 379 8.13 13.55 -12.84
C TYR A 379 6.86 14.36 -13.15
N ASP A 380 6.82 14.93 -14.37
CA ASP A 380 5.64 15.61 -14.91
C ASP A 380 4.97 14.69 -15.93
N PRO A 381 3.74 14.17 -15.66
CA PRO A 381 3.08 13.25 -16.57
C PRO A 381 2.55 13.91 -17.85
N ARG A 382 2.34 15.21 -17.86
CA ARG A 382 1.68 15.92 -18.96
C ARG A 382 2.36 15.73 -20.33
N PRO A 383 3.69 15.85 -20.47
CA PRO A 383 4.36 15.60 -21.75
C PRO A 383 4.23 14.17 -22.26
N ILE A 384 4.07 13.20 -21.35
CA ILE A 384 3.83 11.79 -21.71
C ILE A 384 2.39 11.59 -22.15
N LEU A 385 1.43 12.13 -21.41
CA LEU A 385 0.00 12.06 -21.74
C LEU A 385 -0.30 12.70 -23.11
N GLU A 386 0.41 13.75 -23.52
CA GLU A 386 0.32 14.38 -24.83
C GLU A 386 0.75 13.46 -25.98
N GLN A 387 1.60 12.45 -25.72
CA GLN A 387 2.13 11.52 -26.71
C GLN A 387 1.28 10.25 -26.86
N ILE A 388 0.31 10.02 -25.96
CA ILE A 388 -0.53 8.81 -26.00
C ILE A 388 -1.42 8.82 -27.24
N SER A 389 -1.32 7.75 -28.03
CA SER A 389 -2.13 7.55 -29.23
C SER A 389 -3.13 6.38 -29.12
N VAL A 390 -2.98 5.55 -28.08
CA VAL A 390 -3.89 4.43 -27.82
C VAL A 390 -5.15 4.89 -27.08
N PRO A 391 -6.25 4.11 -27.08
CA PRO A 391 -7.42 4.40 -26.26
C PRO A 391 -7.09 4.47 -24.77
N VAL A 392 -7.67 5.46 -24.07
CA VAL A 392 -7.47 5.68 -22.63
C VAL A 392 -8.81 5.79 -21.90
N LEU A 393 -8.91 5.07 -20.78
CA LEU A 393 -9.89 5.33 -19.74
C LEU A 393 -9.15 5.85 -18.50
N ALA A 394 -9.48 7.05 -18.02
CA ALA A 394 -9.01 7.57 -16.74
C ALA A 394 -10.20 7.74 -15.79
N ILE A 395 -10.16 7.08 -14.63
CA ILE A 395 -11.22 7.18 -13.62
C ILE A 395 -10.66 7.62 -12.28
N PHE A 396 -11.45 8.39 -11.55
CA PHE A 396 -11.12 8.97 -10.24
C PHE A 396 -12.27 8.79 -9.27
N GLY A 397 -11.97 8.63 -8.00
CA GLY A 397 -12.94 8.79 -6.93
C GLY A 397 -13.22 10.26 -6.64
N GLU A 398 -14.49 10.64 -6.43
CA GLU A 398 -14.86 12.00 -6.01
C GLU A 398 -14.27 12.36 -4.64
N LYS A 399 -14.10 11.36 -3.76
CA LYS A 399 -13.55 11.50 -2.41
C LYS A 399 -12.11 11.02 -2.29
N ASP A 400 -11.38 10.98 -3.41
CA ASP A 400 -9.97 10.62 -3.40
C ASP A 400 -9.14 11.77 -2.80
N LEU A 401 -8.59 11.55 -1.59
CA LEU A 401 -7.73 12.52 -0.92
C LEU A 401 -6.24 12.31 -1.25
N GLN A 402 -5.89 11.23 -1.96
CA GLN A 402 -4.51 10.93 -2.33
C GLN A 402 -4.14 11.46 -3.71
N VAL A 403 -5.01 11.24 -4.70
CA VAL A 403 -4.87 11.79 -6.05
C VAL A 403 -6.15 12.56 -6.41
N PRO A 404 -6.35 13.75 -5.85
CA PRO A 404 -7.62 14.47 -5.95
C PRO A 404 -7.94 14.83 -7.40
N HIS A 405 -9.16 14.50 -7.81
CA HIS A 405 -9.63 14.66 -9.19
C HIS A 405 -9.63 16.13 -9.64
N GLU A 406 -9.90 17.08 -8.74
CA GLU A 406 -9.95 18.51 -9.04
C GLU A 406 -8.60 19.05 -9.53
N LEU A 407 -7.51 18.45 -9.05
CA LEU A 407 -6.14 18.80 -9.45
C LEU A 407 -5.72 18.07 -10.72
N ASN A 408 -6.07 16.80 -10.86
CA ASN A 408 -5.53 15.92 -11.88
C ASN A 408 -6.34 15.89 -13.17
N VAL A 409 -7.68 15.83 -13.10
CA VAL A 409 -8.55 15.68 -14.27
C VAL A 409 -8.38 16.81 -15.29
N PRO A 410 -8.38 18.11 -14.90
CA PRO A 410 -8.23 19.18 -15.87
C PRO A 410 -6.92 19.11 -16.67
N GLU A 411 -5.83 18.72 -16.00
CA GLU A 411 -4.50 18.61 -16.64
C GLU A 411 -4.41 17.40 -17.58
N ILE A 412 -5.02 16.27 -17.20
CA ILE A 412 -5.12 15.06 -18.03
C ILE A 412 -5.93 15.36 -19.30
N GLU A 413 -7.12 15.95 -19.16
CA GLU A 413 -7.96 16.31 -20.32
C GLU A 413 -7.25 17.29 -21.23
N ALA A 414 -6.58 18.31 -20.66
CA ALA A 414 -5.81 19.27 -21.43
C ALA A 414 -4.62 18.63 -22.18
N ALA A 415 -3.92 17.68 -21.54
CA ALA A 415 -2.82 16.95 -22.16
C ALA A 415 -3.30 16.09 -23.35
N PHE A 416 -4.39 15.32 -23.18
CA PHE A 416 -4.97 14.55 -24.28
C PHE A 416 -5.46 15.44 -25.42
N GLN A 417 -6.03 16.61 -25.11
CA GLN A 417 -6.44 17.57 -26.12
C GLN A 417 -5.23 18.12 -26.91
N ARG A 418 -4.13 18.47 -26.23
CA ARG A 418 -2.89 18.90 -26.91
C ARG A 418 -2.29 17.81 -27.78
N GLY A 419 -2.36 16.55 -27.33
CA GLY A 419 -1.95 15.35 -28.06
C GLY A 419 -2.89 14.94 -29.20
N ASN A 420 -4.06 15.57 -29.34
CA ASN A 420 -5.12 15.21 -30.30
C ASN A 420 -5.58 13.75 -30.17
N ASN A 421 -5.58 13.18 -28.98
CA ASN A 421 -6.12 11.86 -28.75
C ASN A 421 -7.63 11.93 -28.46
N GLU A 422 -8.45 11.62 -29.48
CA GLU A 422 -9.91 11.59 -29.36
C GLU A 422 -10.44 10.30 -28.72
N ALA A 423 -9.61 9.26 -28.58
CA ALA A 423 -10.00 7.96 -28.03
C ALA A 423 -9.86 7.94 -26.50
N THR A 424 -10.14 9.05 -25.83
CA THR A 424 -10.01 9.18 -24.38
C THR A 424 -11.36 9.28 -23.68
N THR A 425 -11.43 8.73 -22.48
CA THR A 425 -12.60 8.82 -21.60
C THR A 425 -12.12 9.14 -20.19
N VAL A 426 -12.53 10.28 -19.65
CA VAL A 426 -12.23 10.66 -18.27
C VAL A 426 -13.53 10.66 -17.47
N ARG A 427 -13.54 10.06 -16.28
CA ARG A 427 -14.71 9.98 -15.40
C ARG A 427 -14.33 10.18 -13.94
N VAL A 428 -15.15 10.92 -13.22
CA VAL A 428 -15.13 11.02 -11.76
C VAL A 428 -16.33 10.24 -11.23
N LEU A 429 -16.08 9.29 -10.33
CA LEU A 429 -17.09 8.41 -9.78
C LEU A 429 -17.54 8.94 -8.41
N PRO A 430 -18.85 9.23 -8.24
CA PRO A 430 -19.35 9.89 -7.04
C PRO A 430 -19.17 9.01 -5.80
N GLY A 431 -18.75 9.64 -4.70
CA GLY A 431 -18.66 9.03 -3.39
C GLY A 431 -17.51 8.02 -3.20
N LEU A 432 -16.67 7.77 -4.21
CA LEU A 432 -15.58 6.80 -4.12
C LEU A 432 -14.27 7.43 -3.64
N ASN A 433 -13.53 6.68 -2.81
CA ASN A 433 -12.19 7.04 -2.34
C ASN A 433 -11.09 6.61 -3.33
N HIS A 434 -9.82 6.68 -2.91
CA HIS A 434 -8.67 6.30 -3.72
C HIS A 434 -8.64 4.81 -4.13
N LEU A 435 -9.15 3.91 -3.28
CA LEU A 435 -9.28 2.48 -3.57
C LEU A 435 -10.56 2.13 -4.33
N PHE A 436 -11.31 3.13 -4.78
CA PHE A 436 -12.62 2.95 -5.42
C PHE A 436 -13.66 2.27 -4.53
N GLN A 437 -13.60 2.47 -3.23
CA GLN A 437 -14.61 2.05 -2.26
C GLN A 437 -15.61 3.18 -2.04
N GLN A 438 -16.89 2.85 -1.74
CA GLN A 438 -17.86 3.83 -1.27
C GLN A 438 -17.45 4.33 0.12
N ALA A 439 -17.13 5.61 0.24
CA ALA A 439 -16.54 6.21 1.43
C ALA A 439 -17.40 7.34 2.00
N GLU A 440 -17.23 7.66 3.29
CA GLU A 440 -17.86 8.82 3.93
C GLU A 440 -17.00 10.07 3.78
N SER A 441 -15.74 10.03 4.19
CA SER A 441 -14.79 11.14 4.10
C SER A 441 -13.75 10.98 3.00
N GLY A 442 -13.42 9.74 2.61
CA GLY A 442 -12.34 9.39 1.71
C GLY A 442 -10.97 9.33 2.39
N ALA A 443 -10.91 9.55 3.70
CA ALA A 443 -9.67 9.46 4.45
C ALA A 443 -9.13 8.02 4.50
N PRO A 444 -7.81 7.81 4.37
CA PRO A 444 -7.21 6.47 4.45
C PRO A 444 -7.56 5.72 5.75
N SER A 445 -7.86 6.42 6.84
CA SER A 445 -8.26 5.84 8.12
C SER A 445 -9.60 5.07 8.08
N GLU A 446 -10.45 5.29 7.06
CA GLU A 446 -11.71 4.53 6.91
C GLU A 446 -11.52 3.23 6.11
N TYR A 447 -10.48 3.08 5.31
CA TYR A 447 -10.35 1.99 4.34
C TYR A 447 -10.54 0.62 4.99
N GLN A 448 -9.86 0.36 6.10
CA GLN A 448 -9.94 -0.90 6.82
C GLN A 448 -11.36 -1.28 7.26
N GLN A 449 -12.19 -0.28 7.60
CA GLN A 449 -13.53 -0.48 8.16
C GLN A 449 -14.60 -0.66 7.08
N ILE A 450 -14.30 -0.30 5.84
CA ILE A 450 -15.21 -0.48 4.70
C ILE A 450 -15.22 -1.96 4.30
N GLU A 451 -16.39 -2.59 4.19
CA GLU A 451 -16.50 -4.00 3.74
C GLU A 451 -16.25 -4.14 2.23
N GLU A 452 -16.67 -3.13 1.45
CA GLU A 452 -16.47 -3.10 0.00
C GLU A 452 -14.99 -2.96 -0.35
N THR A 453 -14.46 -3.85 -1.19
CA THR A 453 -13.07 -3.78 -1.66
C THR A 453 -12.94 -2.94 -2.92
N PHE A 454 -13.92 -3.08 -3.85
CA PHE A 454 -13.92 -2.33 -5.09
C PHE A 454 -15.36 -2.09 -5.57
N ASN A 455 -15.74 -0.85 -5.82
CA ASN A 455 -17.12 -0.52 -6.15
C ASN A 455 -17.57 -1.16 -7.46
N GLN A 456 -18.77 -1.76 -7.45
CA GLN A 456 -19.33 -2.48 -8.59
C GLN A 456 -19.44 -1.60 -9.84
N SER A 457 -19.78 -0.31 -9.69
CA SER A 457 -19.90 0.58 -10.85
C SER A 457 -18.56 0.87 -11.52
N ALA A 458 -17.48 0.93 -10.75
CA ALA A 458 -16.12 1.08 -11.28
C ALA A 458 -15.65 -0.20 -11.98
N LEU A 459 -15.89 -1.38 -11.39
CA LEU A 459 -15.59 -2.67 -12.01
C LEU A 459 -16.30 -2.82 -13.37
N GLU A 460 -17.59 -2.49 -13.42
CA GLU A 460 -18.38 -2.58 -14.67
C GLU A 460 -17.96 -1.56 -15.72
N LEU A 461 -17.60 -0.34 -15.29
CA LEU A 461 -17.10 0.67 -16.21
C LEU A 461 -15.81 0.21 -16.88
N VAL A 462 -14.83 -0.27 -16.09
CA VAL A 462 -13.54 -0.76 -16.60
C VAL A 462 -13.75 -1.93 -17.58
N SER A 463 -14.46 -2.98 -17.14
CA SER A 463 -14.66 -4.18 -17.98
C SER A 463 -15.43 -3.88 -19.27
N SER A 464 -16.49 -3.09 -19.19
CA SER A 464 -17.33 -2.74 -20.35
C SER A 464 -16.59 -1.81 -21.31
N TRP A 465 -15.76 -0.90 -20.79
CA TRP A 465 -14.95 -0.02 -21.62
C TRP A 465 -13.86 -0.80 -22.37
N ILE A 466 -13.14 -1.73 -21.71
CA ILE A 466 -12.13 -2.59 -22.35
C ILE A 466 -12.76 -3.40 -23.48
N LEU A 467 -13.87 -4.10 -23.22
CA LEU A 467 -14.53 -4.93 -24.22
C LEU A 467 -15.04 -4.12 -25.41
N LYS A 468 -15.46 -2.87 -25.19
CA LYS A 468 -15.94 -1.98 -26.26
C LYS A 468 -14.82 -1.62 -27.26
N GLN A 469 -13.56 -1.59 -26.85
CA GLN A 469 -12.45 -1.30 -27.76
C GLN A 469 -12.35 -2.35 -28.88
N PHE A 470 -12.79 -3.57 -28.66
CA PHE A 470 -12.61 -4.71 -29.57
C PHE A 470 -13.92 -5.21 -30.19
N THR A 471 -15.07 -4.67 -29.79
CA THR A 471 -16.33 -4.94 -30.48
C THR A 471 -16.44 -4.02 -31.69
N SER A 472 -16.36 -4.58 -32.92
CA SER A 472 -16.72 -3.84 -34.12
C SER A 472 -18.10 -3.21 -33.95
N PRO A 473 -18.34 -1.95 -34.36
CA PRO A 473 -19.69 -1.42 -34.43
C PRO A 473 -20.52 -2.38 -35.34
N LYS A 474 -21.57 -2.98 -34.79
CA LYS A 474 -22.55 -3.63 -35.62
C LYS A 474 -23.00 -2.58 -36.63
N LEU A 475 -22.63 -2.79 -37.91
CA LEU A 475 -23.30 -2.12 -39.01
C LEU A 475 -24.78 -2.53 -38.89
N ASP A 476 -25.61 -1.64 -38.33
CA ASP A 476 -27.04 -1.73 -38.48
C ASP A 476 -27.32 -1.63 -40.00
N THR A 477 -27.32 -2.79 -40.65
CA THR A 477 -27.86 -2.92 -41.99
C THR A 477 -29.35 -2.71 -41.84
N LEU A 478 -29.77 -1.47 -41.96
CA LEU A 478 -31.12 -1.11 -42.29
C LEU A 478 -31.45 -1.75 -43.65
N SER A 479 -32.18 -2.84 -43.63
CA SER A 479 -32.92 -3.38 -44.75
C SER A 479 -34.31 -2.78 -44.77
#